data_ac7d4a9d07da0e8c1b17bebd1e59acba
#
_entry.id   ac7d4a9d07da0e8c1b17bebd1e59acba
#
_cell.length_a   1.000
_cell.length_b   1.000
_cell.length_c   1.000
_cell.angle_alpha   90.00
_cell.angle_beta   90.00
_cell.angle_gamma   90.00
#
_symmetry.space_group_name_H-M   'P 1'
#
loop_
_entity.id
_entity.type
_entity.pdbx_description
1 polymer ?
#
loop_
_entity_poly.entity_id
_entity_poly.type
_entity_poly.pdbx_seq_one_letter_code
_entity_poly.pdbx_strand_id
1 'polypeptide(L)'
;MARTAIQFLPLIIIIFSMLLNYIGGDSTSGRETKQFHGRVPVYQFQESSYYNVERTTPKYNVNYYIDERTMNDFNGRKDADAELKGLDKYVETKYVQQLHSGCNREKNYKRELIENAQGIFFNDWETIEKAQSMQMPHCEKLEELNLL
;
A
#
# COMPACT_ATOMS: atom_id res chain seq x y z
N MET A 1 -44.10 -31.32 -1.33
CA MET A 1 -43.60 -29.96 -1.62
C MET A 1 -42.25 -29.60 -0.97
N ALA A 2 -41.67 -30.40 -0.08
CA ALA A 2 -40.38 -30.08 0.57
C ALA A 2 -39.13 -30.46 -0.26
N ARG A 3 -39.25 -31.36 -1.25
CA ARG A 3 -38.09 -31.85 -2.04
C ARG A 3 -37.60 -30.86 -3.10
N THR A 4 -38.45 -29.98 -3.60
CA THR A 4 -38.06 -28.93 -4.57
C THR A 4 -37.33 -27.74 -3.94
N ALA A 5 -37.58 -27.44 -2.68
CA ALA A 5 -36.91 -26.35 -1.98
C ALA A 5 -35.40 -26.60 -1.73
N ILE A 6 -35.02 -27.88 -1.49
CA ILE A 6 -33.64 -28.28 -1.24
C ILE A 6 -32.78 -28.17 -2.50
N GLN A 7 -33.37 -28.32 -3.67
CA GLN A 7 -32.69 -28.27 -4.97
C GLN A 7 -32.25 -26.85 -5.34
N PHE A 8 -32.90 -25.80 -4.81
CA PHE A 8 -32.56 -24.39 -5.04
C PHE A 8 -31.65 -23.78 -3.97
N LEU A 9 -31.35 -24.54 -2.92
CA LEU A 9 -30.54 -24.09 -1.80
C LEU A 9 -29.12 -23.61 -2.23
N PRO A 10 -28.38 -24.35 -3.11
CA PRO A 10 -27.06 -23.87 -3.59
C PRO A 10 -27.17 -22.58 -4.43
N LEU A 11 -28.25 -22.42 -5.18
CA LEU A 11 -28.48 -21.23 -6.01
C LEU A 11 -28.77 -20.01 -5.13
N ILE A 12 -29.52 -20.17 -4.04
CA ILE A 12 -29.82 -19.12 -3.06
C ILE A 12 -28.54 -18.71 -2.35
N ILE A 13 -27.63 -19.64 -1.99
CA ILE A 13 -26.34 -19.34 -1.34
C ILE A 13 -25.44 -18.52 -2.28
N ILE A 14 -25.39 -18.87 -3.57
CA ILE A 14 -24.59 -18.13 -4.57
C ILE A 14 -25.14 -16.71 -4.75
N ILE A 15 -26.46 -16.55 -4.87
CA ILE A 15 -27.10 -15.23 -5.00
C ILE A 15 -26.87 -14.41 -3.74
N PHE A 16 -26.99 -15.02 -2.56
CA PHE A 16 -26.78 -14.35 -1.27
C PHE A 16 -25.32 -13.92 -1.08
N SER A 17 -24.35 -14.76 -1.50
CA SER A 17 -22.94 -14.38 -1.46
C SER A 17 -22.60 -13.29 -2.48
N MET A 18 -23.23 -13.27 -3.66
CA MET A 18 -23.12 -12.16 -4.60
C MET A 18 -23.74 -10.87 -4.04
N LEU A 19 -24.89 -10.97 -3.36
CA LEU A 19 -25.55 -9.82 -2.74
C LEU A 19 -24.71 -9.26 -1.58
N LEU A 20 -24.10 -10.13 -0.77
CA LEU A 20 -23.18 -9.72 0.31
C LEU A 20 -21.92 -9.05 -0.25
N ASN A 21 -21.38 -9.54 -1.36
CA ASN A 21 -20.29 -8.86 -2.06
C ASN A 21 -20.69 -7.50 -2.65
N TYR A 22 -21.96 -7.39 -3.09
CA TYR A 22 -22.46 -6.13 -3.65
C TYR A 22 -22.82 -5.10 -2.57
N ILE A 23 -23.27 -5.56 -1.39
CA ILE A 23 -23.61 -4.70 -0.23
C ILE A 23 -22.42 -4.54 0.72
N GLY A 24 -21.51 -5.55 0.78
CA GLY A 24 -20.32 -5.58 1.63
C GLY A 24 -19.04 -5.06 0.96
N GLY A 25 -19.14 -4.53 -0.25
CA GLY A 25 -18.06 -3.79 -0.89
C GLY A 25 -17.80 -2.50 -0.13
N ASP A 26 -16.68 -2.47 0.58
CA ASP A 26 -16.13 -1.31 1.26
C ASP A 26 -16.58 -1.06 2.71
N SER A 27 -16.18 -1.97 3.60
CA SER A 27 -16.06 -1.64 5.02
C SER A 27 -14.63 -1.80 5.50
N THR A 28 -13.68 -1.12 4.88
CA THR A 28 -12.48 -0.66 5.57
C THR A 28 -12.78 0.72 6.10
N SER A 29 -13.20 0.78 7.35
CA SER A 29 -13.29 1.97 8.18
C SER A 29 -11.92 2.66 8.22
N GLY A 30 -11.66 3.50 7.23
CA GLY A 30 -10.58 4.46 7.19
C GLY A 30 -11.22 5.82 7.17
N ARG A 31 -11.02 6.62 8.24
CA ARG A 31 -11.37 8.05 8.29
C ARG A 31 -11.11 8.67 6.92
N GLU A 32 -12.16 9.28 6.38
CA GLU A 32 -12.12 10.05 5.14
C GLU A 32 -10.97 11.07 5.17
N THR A 33 -9.83 10.68 4.61
CA THR A 33 -8.96 11.66 4.00
C THR A 33 -9.68 12.09 2.73
N LYS A 34 -10.05 13.37 2.63
CA LYS A 34 -10.62 13.97 1.43
C LYS A 34 -9.81 13.47 0.24
N GLN A 35 -10.43 12.61 -0.57
CA GLN A 35 -9.84 12.06 -1.78
C GLN A 35 -9.61 13.22 -2.72
N PHE A 36 -8.36 13.50 -3.05
CA PHE A 36 -8.02 14.34 -4.17
C PHE A 36 -8.61 13.69 -5.42
N HIS A 37 -9.71 14.24 -5.93
CA HIS A 37 -10.38 13.77 -7.14
C HIS A 37 -9.61 14.23 -8.37
N GLY A 38 -8.62 13.45 -8.77
CA GLY A 38 -7.88 13.70 -10.01
C GLY A 38 -7.39 12.39 -10.63
N ARG A 39 -7.60 12.23 -11.92
CA ARG A 39 -7.20 11.04 -12.70
C ARG A 39 -5.68 10.87 -12.85
N VAL A 40 -4.89 11.80 -12.34
CA VAL A 40 -3.42 11.80 -12.39
C VAL A 40 -2.92 11.92 -10.95
N PRO A 41 -1.94 11.14 -10.52
CA PRO A 41 -1.36 11.33 -9.20
C PRO A 41 -0.81 12.75 -9.09
N VAL A 42 -1.20 13.45 -8.05
CA VAL A 42 -0.78 14.85 -7.79
C VAL A 42 0.72 14.92 -7.49
N TYR A 43 1.36 13.78 -7.21
CA TYR A 43 2.76 13.69 -6.82
C TYR A 43 3.41 12.38 -7.28
N GLN A 44 4.74 12.36 -7.31
CA GLN A 44 5.56 11.15 -7.46
C GLN A 44 6.70 11.16 -6.44
N PHE A 45 7.23 9.96 -6.09
CA PHE A 45 8.41 9.84 -5.21
C PHE A 45 9.74 10.00 -5.96
N GLN A 46 9.71 10.07 -7.28
CA GLN A 46 10.89 10.24 -8.11
C GLN A 46 10.72 11.47 -8.97
N GLU A 47 11.80 12.22 -9.12
CA GLU A 47 11.86 13.35 -10.04
C GLU A 47 11.64 12.90 -11.48
N SER A 48 10.90 13.69 -12.23
CA SER A 48 10.69 13.48 -13.66
C SER A 48 10.55 14.84 -14.36
N SER A 49 10.56 14.82 -15.70
CA SER A 49 10.38 16.05 -16.49
C SER A 49 9.05 16.77 -16.23
N TYR A 50 8.04 16.06 -15.72
CA TYR A 50 6.73 16.62 -15.41
C TYR A 50 6.60 16.96 -13.91
N TYR A 51 7.12 16.10 -13.01
CA TYR A 51 7.13 16.28 -11.57
C TYR A 51 8.53 16.75 -11.16
N ASN A 52 8.76 18.06 -11.14
CA ASN A 52 10.07 18.69 -10.95
C ASN A 52 10.16 19.60 -9.71
N VAL A 53 9.02 19.87 -9.06
CA VAL A 53 9.02 20.68 -7.84
C VAL A 53 9.14 19.78 -6.63
N GLU A 54 10.33 19.78 -6.02
CA GLU A 54 10.64 18.97 -4.84
C GLU A 54 9.97 19.53 -3.59
N ARG A 55 9.42 18.62 -2.79
CA ARG A 55 8.90 18.88 -1.45
C ARG A 55 9.28 17.75 -0.51
N THR A 56 9.40 18.09 0.78
CA THR A 56 9.72 17.13 1.84
C THR A 56 8.63 17.15 2.89
N THR A 57 8.18 15.98 3.31
CA THR A 57 7.15 15.86 4.35
C THR A 57 7.74 16.13 5.74
N PRO A 58 6.95 16.75 6.65
CA PRO A 58 7.48 17.19 7.94
C PRO A 58 7.75 16.06 8.94
N LYS A 59 7.02 14.93 8.87
CA LYS A 59 7.07 13.88 9.89
C LYS A 59 8.15 12.83 9.63
N TYR A 60 8.23 12.36 8.38
CA TYR A 60 9.13 11.27 8.00
C TYR A 60 10.25 11.71 7.06
N ASN A 61 10.35 13.01 6.74
CA ASN A 61 11.31 13.58 5.80
C ASN A 61 11.32 12.85 4.44
N VAL A 62 10.14 12.56 3.93
CA VAL A 62 9.97 11.89 2.65
C VAL A 62 9.98 12.93 1.54
N ASN A 63 10.91 12.79 0.60
CA ASN A 63 10.94 13.63 -0.59
C ASN A 63 9.91 13.13 -1.60
N TYR A 64 9.18 14.05 -2.18
CA TYR A 64 8.24 13.82 -3.26
C TYR A 64 8.19 15.01 -4.21
N TYR A 65 7.71 14.79 -5.41
CA TYR A 65 7.73 15.76 -6.49
C TYR A 65 6.32 16.02 -7.00
N ILE A 66 5.99 17.29 -7.21
CA ILE A 66 4.73 17.76 -7.81
C ILE A 66 5.04 18.55 -9.07
N ASP A 67 4.05 18.70 -9.93
CA ASP A 67 4.21 19.54 -11.11
C ASP A 67 4.02 21.04 -10.78
N GLU A 68 4.65 21.92 -11.58
CA GLU A 68 4.62 23.36 -11.36
C GLU A 68 3.20 23.95 -11.41
N ARG A 69 2.31 23.40 -12.25
CA ARG A 69 0.94 23.91 -12.38
C ARG A 69 0.16 23.65 -11.13
N THR A 70 0.27 22.43 -10.61
CA THR A 70 -0.34 22.04 -9.32
C THR A 70 0.19 22.91 -8.19
N MET A 71 1.51 23.18 -8.15
CA MET A 71 2.09 24.06 -7.14
C MET A 71 1.58 25.49 -7.24
N ASN A 72 1.48 26.03 -8.47
CA ASN A 72 0.94 27.37 -8.71
C ASN A 72 -0.55 27.47 -8.37
N ASP A 73 -1.33 26.42 -8.62
CA ASP A 73 -2.75 26.34 -8.25
C ASP A 73 -2.92 26.36 -6.73
N PHE A 74 -2.05 25.68 -5.97
CA PHE A 74 -2.04 25.78 -4.51
C PHE A 74 -1.72 27.20 -4.05
N ASN A 75 -0.65 27.81 -4.57
CA ASN A 75 -0.20 29.13 -4.15
C ASN A 75 -1.24 30.24 -4.44
N GLY A 76 -2.15 30.04 -5.40
CA GLY A 76 -3.23 30.98 -5.71
C GLY A 76 -4.44 30.91 -4.79
N ARG A 77 -4.52 29.96 -3.86
CA ARG A 77 -5.68 29.73 -2.99
C ARG A 77 -5.44 30.26 -1.57
N LYS A 78 -6.54 30.71 -0.94
CA LYS A 78 -6.48 31.21 0.45
C LYS A 78 -6.13 30.12 1.47
N ASP A 79 -6.43 28.85 1.15
CA ASP A 79 -6.22 27.69 2.03
C ASP A 79 -5.02 26.85 1.60
N ALA A 80 -4.09 27.41 0.81
CA ALA A 80 -2.92 26.72 0.25
C ALA A 80 -2.14 25.91 1.30
N ASP A 81 -1.83 26.51 2.44
CA ASP A 81 -1.08 25.86 3.52
C ASP A 81 -1.82 24.64 4.10
N ALA A 82 -3.14 24.72 4.22
CA ALA A 82 -3.96 23.62 4.75
C ALA A 82 -4.02 22.46 3.73
N GLU A 83 -4.16 22.78 2.44
CA GLU A 83 -4.18 21.80 1.36
C GLU A 83 -2.80 21.12 1.21
N LEU A 84 -1.71 21.88 1.27
CA LEU A 84 -0.35 21.34 1.19
C LEU A 84 -0.02 20.43 2.39
N LYS A 85 -0.42 20.81 3.61
CA LYS A 85 -0.32 19.92 4.79
C LYS A 85 -1.15 18.65 4.64
N GLY A 86 -2.30 18.75 4.01
CA GLY A 86 -3.14 17.60 3.68
C GLY A 86 -2.44 16.67 2.69
N LEU A 87 -1.79 17.22 1.66
CA LEU A 87 -1.00 16.47 0.69
C LEU A 87 0.20 15.81 1.36
N ASP A 88 0.98 16.54 2.18
CA ASP A 88 2.12 16.00 2.92
C ASP A 88 1.70 14.76 3.74
N LYS A 89 0.60 14.86 4.50
CA LYS A 89 0.08 13.74 5.28
C LYS A 89 -0.39 12.56 4.43
N TYR A 90 -0.98 12.85 3.27
CA TYR A 90 -1.38 11.81 2.32
C TYR A 90 -0.16 11.07 1.75
N VAL A 91 0.88 11.82 1.34
CA VAL A 91 2.16 11.28 0.86
C VAL A 91 2.81 10.38 1.91
N GLU A 92 2.89 10.85 3.17
CA GLU A 92 3.40 10.06 4.29
C GLU A 92 2.64 8.74 4.48
N THR A 93 1.30 8.81 4.44
CA THR A 93 0.47 7.60 4.56
C THR A 93 0.76 6.61 3.43
N LYS A 94 0.89 7.09 2.20
CA LYS A 94 1.20 6.25 1.04
C LYS A 94 2.62 5.67 1.11
N TYR A 95 3.59 6.46 1.55
CA TYR A 95 4.95 5.99 1.77
C TYR A 95 5.00 4.85 2.79
N VAL A 96 4.37 5.03 3.95
CA VAL A 96 4.29 3.98 4.98
C VAL A 96 3.58 2.73 4.46
N GLN A 97 2.49 2.87 3.70
CA GLN A 97 1.82 1.73 3.05
C GLN A 97 2.74 0.98 2.08
N GLN A 98 3.54 1.71 1.30
CA GLN A 98 4.52 1.10 0.39
C GLN A 98 5.62 0.35 1.16
N LEU A 99 6.13 0.93 2.25
CA LEU A 99 7.11 0.26 3.11
C LEU A 99 6.55 -1.04 3.71
N HIS A 100 5.33 -1.01 4.27
CA HIS A 100 4.69 -2.23 4.79
C HIS A 100 4.49 -3.29 3.70
N SER A 101 4.03 -2.89 2.51
CA SER A 101 3.87 -3.80 1.38
C SER A 101 5.21 -4.37 0.92
N GLY A 102 6.25 -3.55 0.86
CA GLY A 102 7.62 -3.96 0.54
C GLY A 102 8.18 -4.96 1.56
N CYS A 103 8.10 -4.60 2.85
CA CYS A 103 8.54 -5.46 3.94
C CYS A 103 7.83 -6.83 3.96
N ASN A 104 6.51 -6.85 3.71
CA ASN A 104 5.78 -8.11 3.60
C ASN A 104 6.26 -8.96 2.42
N ARG A 105 6.57 -8.35 1.28
CA ARG A 105 7.15 -9.06 0.12
C ARG A 105 8.54 -9.62 0.45
N GLU A 106 9.39 -8.84 1.10
CA GLU A 106 10.72 -9.27 1.53
C GLU A 106 10.64 -10.46 2.51
N LYS A 107 9.77 -10.37 3.52
CA LYS A 107 9.52 -11.47 4.47
C LYS A 107 8.99 -12.74 3.79
N ASN A 108 8.05 -12.59 2.86
CA ASN A 108 7.50 -13.72 2.12
C ASN A 108 8.56 -14.36 1.22
N TYR A 109 9.34 -13.56 0.50
CA TYR A 109 10.42 -14.06 -0.35
C TYR A 109 11.50 -14.79 0.46
N LYS A 110 11.93 -14.21 1.58
CA LYS A 110 12.86 -14.87 2.50
C LYS A 110 12.34 -16.23 2.98
N ARG A 111 11.05 -16.27 3.39
CA ARG A 111 10.41 -17.51 3.84
C ARG A 111 10.36 -18.54 2.72
N GLU A 112 9.95 -18.15 1.51
CA GLU A 112 9.89 -19.02 0.35
C GLU A 112 11.26 -19.61 -0.02
N LEU A 113 12.33 -18.81 0.05
CA LEU A 113 13.68 -19.28 -0.17
C LEU A 113 14.08 -20.36 0.85
N ILE A 114 13.76 -20.15 2.13
CA ILE A 114 14.06 -21.11 3.20
C ILE A 114 13.23 -22.38 3.03
N GLU A 115 11.93 -22.27 2.77
CA GLU A 115 11.04 -23.43 2.56
C GLU A 115 11.47 -24.26 1.36
N ASN A 116 11.85 -23.62 0.26
CA ASN A 116 12.33 -24.31 -0.95
C ASN A 116 13.71 -24.98 -0.75
N ALA A 117 14.56 -24.41 0.10
CA ALA A 117 15.86 -24.97 0.43
C ALA A 117 15.80 -26.12 1.46
N GLN A 118 14.69 -26.24 2.17
CA GLN A 118 14.40 -27.35 3.10
C GLN A 118 13.85 -28.54 2.30
N GLY A 119 14.72 -29.42 1.83
CA GLY A 119 14.32 -30.66 1.15
C GLY A 119 13.85 -31.74 2.14
N ILE A 120 13.11 -32.74 1.61
CA ILE A 120 12.61 -33.88 2.39
C ILE A 120 13.75 -34.73 2.97
N PHE A 121 14.87 -34.86 2.26
CA PHE A 121 16.00 -35.69 2.65
C PHE A 121 17.30 -34.90 2.88
N PHE A 122 17.49 -33.79 2.17
CA PHE A 122 18.67 -32.96 2.26
C PHE A 122 18.29 -31.49 2.21
N ASN A 123 18.89 -30.70 3.11
CA ASN A 123 18.73 -29.27 3.14
C ASN A 123 19.87 -28.61 2.35
N ASP A 124 19.52 -27.60 1.57
CA ASP A 124 20.49 -26.69 0.95
C ASP A 124 20.86 -25.59 1.96
N TRP A 125 21.87 -25.90 2.79
CA TRP A 125 22.32 -25.00 3.86
C TRP A 125 22.88 -23.69 3.34
N GLU A 126 23.49 -23.66 2.16
CA GLU A 126 24.03 -22.46 1.53
C GLU A 126 22.90 -21.49 1.19
N THR A 127 21.84 -21.97 0.58
CA THR A 127 20.66 -21.16 0.28
C THR A 127 19.94 -20.68 1.54
N ILE A 128 19.86 -21.52 2.58
CA ILE A 128 19.27 -21.14 3.86
C ILE A 128 20.06 -20.00 4.51
N GLU A 129 21.39 -20.10 4.58
CA GLU A 129 22.25 -19.08 5.16
C GLU A 129 22.16 -17.75 4.40
N LYS A 130 22.16 -17.83 3.07
CA LYS A 130 21.95 -16.68 2.19
C LYS A 130 20.60 -15.98 2.43
N ALA A 131 19.54 -16.78 2.56
CA ALA A 131 18.21 -16.24 2.86
C ALA A 131 18.16 -15.60 4.25
N GLN A 132 18.83 -16.20 5.26
CA GLN A 132 18.88 -15.64 6.61
C GLN A 132 19.60 -14.30 6.67
N SER A 133 20.68 -14.15 5.91
CA SER A 133 21.48 -12.91 5.83
C SER A 133 20.97 -11.87 4.81
N MET A 134 19.83 -12.15 4.16
CA MET A 134 19.26 -11.25 3.16
C MET A 134 18.85 -9.92 3.78
N GLN A 135 19.27 -8.83 3.15
CA GLN A 135 18.83 -7.47 3.51
C GLN A 135 17.35 -7.28 3.19
N MET A 136 16.65 -6.60 4.08
CA MET A 136 15.23 -6.28 3.93
C MET A 136 15.01 -4.76 4.09
N PRO A 137 15.39 -3.97 3.08
CA PRO A 137 15.47 -2.51 3.20
C PRO A 137 14.15 -1.84 3.55
N HIS A 138 13.00 -2.40 3.13
CA HIS A 138 11.71 -1.84 3.53
C HIS A 138 11.38 -2.15 5.00
N CYS A 139 11.75 -3.33 5.50
CA CYS A 139 11.57 -3.66 6.90
C CYS A 139 12.51 -2.84 7.79
N GLU A 140 13.78 -2.72 7.40
CA GLU A 140 14.78 -1.89 8.10
C GLU A 140 14.33 -0.42 8.18
N LYS A 141 13.76 0.10 7.09
CA LYS A 141 13.23 1.47 7.08
C LYS A 141 12.01 1.65 8.00
N LEU A 142 11.14 0.65 8.11
CA LEU A 142 10.02 0.67 9.06
C LEU A 142 10.50 0.63 10.52
N GLU A 143 11.54 -0.14 10.82
CA GLU A 143 12.18 -0.16 12.15
C GLU A 143 12.79 1.21 12.49
N GLU A 144 13.54 1.79 11.56
CA GLU A 144 14.13 3.15 11.72
C GLU A 144 13.06 4.19 12.05
N LEU A 145 11.88 4.07 11.43
CA LEU A 145 10.75 4.98 11.64
C LEU A 145 9.88 4.61 12.87
N ASN A 146 10.21 3.55 13.62
CA ASN A 146 9.44 2.99 14.73
C ASN A 146 7.98 2.65 14.34
N LEU A 147 7.81 2.00 13.18
CA LEU A 147 6.51 1.63 12.59
C LEU A 147 6.32 0.10 12.49
N LEU A 148 7.24 -0.71 13.01
CA LEU A 148 7.13 -2.15 13.14
C LEU A 148 6.56 -2.55 14.49
#